data_e56ca55bc8297820ae51efb65f36ceab
#
_entry.id   e56ca55bc8297820ae51efb65f36ceab
#
_cell.length_a   1.000
_cell.length_b   1.000
_cell.length_c   1.000
_cell.angle_alpha   90.00
_cell.angle_beta   90.00
_cell.angle_gamma   90.00
#
_symmetry.space_group_name_H-M   'P 1'
#
loop_
_entity.id
_entity.type
_entity.pdbx_description
1 polymer ?
#
loop_
_entity_poly.entity_id
_entity_poly.type
_entity_poly.pdbx_seq_one_letter_code
_entity_poly.pdbx_strand_id
1 'polypeptide(L)'
;AGEYDINFTRVNGASIFQKYVGESEEQVQDLFKTAEKASPVIIFFEQLDAIAGLNADMSGAQERVISQLLVELDAIRNDPTMTVIGETTDSDNIDPRLLQSGRFEETLEIDTPDGRGRRRILEVLTKDKPVEEGMSLGEVVAPDGDDDPMGTATGGDLEAIVRNASLKAIREHAKSEGQDADESADEIVISREHFEDAKERVFSSLE
;
A
#
# COMPACT_ATOMS: atom_id res chain seq x y z
N ALA A 1 -3.72 -14.12 -0.41
CA ALA A 1 -4.61 -14.67 0.62
C ALA A 1 -5.99 -14.94 0.03
N GLY A 2 -6.70 -13.91 -0.50
CA GLY A 2 -8.07 -14.08 -0.98
C GLY A 2 -8.28 -15.07 -2.13
N GLU A 3 -7.28 -15.32 -2.97
CA GLU A 3 -7.36 -16.29 -4.08
C GLU A 3 -7.01 -17.73 -3.67
N TYR A 4 -6.28 -17.90 -2.55
CA TYR A 4 -5.70 -19.20 -2.19
C TYR A 4 -6.20 -19.75 -0.84
N ASP A 5 -7.20 -19.11 -0.23
CA ASP A 5 -7.74 -19.50 1.09
C ASP A 5 -6.63 -19.67 2.17
N ILE A 6 -5.68 -18.75 2.18
CA ILE A 6 -4.55 -18.69 3.11
C ILE A 6 -4.81 -17.60 4.15
N ASN A 7 -4.60 -17.88 5.41
CA ASN A 7 -4.68 -16.88 6.47
C ASN A 7 -3.65 -15.76 6.23
N PHE A 8 -4.04 -14.54 6.56
CA PHE A 8 -3.20 -13.36 6.34
C PHE A 8 -3.16 -12.50 7.59
N THR A 9 -1.96 -12.28 8.12
CA THR A 9 -1.74 -11.43 9.27
C THR A 9 -0.89 -10.22 8.85
N ARG A 10 -1.43 -9.03 9.08
CA ARG A 10 -0.76 -7.76 8.79
C ARG A 10 -0.22 -7.14 10.06
N VAL A 11 1.03 -6.74 10.03
CA VAL A 11 1.76 -6.15 11.15
C VAL A 11 2.36 -4.83 10.71
N ASN A 12 1.97 -3.74 11.35
CA ASN A 12 2.62 -2.46 11.13
C ASN A 12 3.89 -2.38 11.98
N GLY A 13 5.05 -2.18 11.32
CA GLY A 13 6.36 -2.15 11.98
C GLY A 13 6.44 -1.11 13.09
N ALA A 14 5.94 0.09 12.85
CA ALA A 14 5.97 1.16 13.85
C ALA A 14 5.15 0.81 15.11
N SER A 15 4.12 -0.03 15.01
CA SER A 15 3.27 -0.39 16.15
C SER A 15 3.96 -1.30 17.18
N ILE A 16 5.01 -2.02 16.78
CA ILE A 16 5.77 -2.92 17.65
C ILE A 16 6.45 -2.16 18.80
N PHE A 17 6.84 -0.90 18.55
CA PHE A 17 7.52 -0.08 19.57
C PHE A 17 6.57 0.79 20.39
N GLN A 18 5.28 0.89 20.04
CA GLN A 18 4.35 1.86 20.67
C GLN A 18 3.75 1.41 22.00
N LYS A 19 3.71 0.12 22.31
CA LYS A 19 2.90 -0.37 23.42
C LYS A 19 3.55 -0.37 24.80
N TYR A 20 4.82 -0.60 24.96
CA TYR A 20 5.57 -0.45 26.24
C TYR A 20 7.05 -0.75 26.00
N VAL A 21 7.93 0.04 26.64
CA VAL A 21 9.38 -0.20 26.64
C VAL A 21 9.67 -1.50 27.39
N GLY A 22 10.10 -2.56 26.69
CA GLY A 22 10.49 -3.86 27.25
C GLY A 22 9.64 -5.07 26.84
N GLU A 23 8.52 -4.86 26.13
CA GLU A 23 7.61 -5.97 25.69
C GLU A 23 7.67 -6.22 24.18
N SER A 24 8.50 -5.49 23.45
CA SER A 24 8.53 -5.56 22.00
C SER A 24 9.02 -6.90 21.45
N GLU A 25 9.97 -7.55 22.14
CA GLU A 25 10.44 -8.89 21.78
C GLU A 25 9.36 -9.96 21.98
N GLU A 26 8.59 -9.86 23.08
CA GLU A 26 7.49 -10.79 23.37
C GLU A 26 6.38 -10.64 22.32
N GLN A 27 6.12 -9.42 21.85
CA GLN A 27 5.13 -9.19 20.77
C GLN A 27 5.54 -9.89 19.48
N VAL A 28 6.82 -9.85 19.09
CA VAL A 28 7.32 -10.56 17.91
C VAL A 28 7.16 -12.07 18.11
N GLN A 29 7.54 -12.61 19.27
CA GLN A 29 7.40 -14.03 19.58
C GLN A 29 5.92 -14.47 19.56
N ASP A 30 5.02 -13.72 20.17
CA ASP A 30 3.61 -14.03 20.23
C ASP A 30 2.92 -13.93 18.86
N LEU A 31 3.38 -13.02 18.00
CA LEU A 31 2.96 -12.93 16.62
C LEU A 31 3.23 -14.25 15.88
N PHE A 32 4.47 -14.73 15.91
CA PHE A 32 4.85 -15.97 15.23
C PHE A 32 4.15 -17.20 15.82
N LYS A 33 4.03 -17.30 17.15
CA LYS A 33 3.24 -18.36 17.80
C LYS A 33 1.75 -18.37 17.39
N THR A 34 1.19 -17.17 17.21
CA THR A 34 -0.21 -17.04 16.78
C THR A 34 -0.37 -17.40 15.31
N ALA A 35 0.57 -16.97 14.48
CA ALA A 35 0.63 -17.30 13.06
C ALA A 35 0.78 -18.83 12.84
N GLU A 36 1.65 -19.50 13.60
CA GLU A 36 1.83 -20.95 13.53
C GLU A 36 0.52 -21.71 13.77
N LYS A 37 -0.29 -21.27 14.74
CA LYS A 37 -1.61 -21.89 15.02
C LYS A 37 -2.63 -21.64 13.90
N ALA A 38 -2.42 -20.62 13.09
CA ALA A 38 -3.28 -20.25 11.96
C ALA A 38 -2.74 -20.76 10.61
N SER A 39 -1.72 -21.60 10.60
CA SER A 39 -1.13 -22.14 9.35
C SER A 39 -2.17 -22.89 8.49
N PRO A 40 -2.15 -22.75 7.15
CA PRO A 40 -1.20 -21.97 6.37
C PRO A 40 -1.44 -20.45 6.47
N VAL A 41 -0.36 -19.67 6.61
CA VAL A 41 -0.44 -18.23 6.89
C VAL A 41 0.64 -17.41 6.19
N ILE A 42 0.28 -16.19 5.78
CA ILE A 42 1.21 -15.15 5.34
C ILE A 42 1.29 -14.10 6.45
N ILE A 43 2.49 -13.83 6.95
CA ILE A 43 2.78 -12.69 7.83
C ILE A 43 3.32 -11.55 6.95
N PHE A 44 2.64 -10.41 6.95
CA PHE A 44 3.02 -9.26 6.17
C PHE A 44 3.44 -8.10 7.08
N PHE A 45 4.71 -7.75 7.04
CA PHE A 45 5.25 -6.59 7.75
C PHE A 45 5.18 -5.36 6.87
N GLU A 46 4.34 -4.40 7.24
CA GLU A 46 4.33 -3.06 6.67
C GLU A 46 5.41 -2.20 7.34
N GLN A 47 6.10 -1.37 6.57
CA GLN A 47 7.16 -0.50 7.07
C GLN A 47 8.24 -1.31 7.83
N LEU A 48 8.82 -2.31 7.17
CA LEU A 48 9.84 -3.17 7.78
C LEU A 48 11.05 -2.35 8.27
N ASP A 49 11.38 -1.25 7.59
CA ASP A 49 12.41 -0.30 7.98
C ASP A 49 12.16 0.36 9.36
N ALA A 50 10.91 0.49 9.78
CA ALA A 50 10.58 0.99 11.12
C ALA A 50 11.04 0.02 12.24
N ILE A 51 11.12 -1.29 11.95
CA ILE A 51 11.61 -2.31 12.89
C ILE A 51 13.12 -2.52 12.70
N ALA A 52 13.51 -2.66 11.45
CA ALA A 52 14.77 -3.24 11.02
C ALA A 52 15.70 -2.24 10.30
N GLY A 53 15.38 -0.96 10.35
CA GLY A 53 16.19 0.10 9.75
C GLY A 53 17.52 0.32 10.47
N LEU A 54 18.56 0.59 9.68
CA LEU A 54 19.90 0.94 10.16
C LEU A 54 19.96 2.41 10.61
N ASN A 55 19.38 2.74 11.74
CA ASN A 55 19.47 4.09 12.29
C ASN A 55 20.78 4.25 13.10
N ALA A 56 21.45 5.41 12.95
CA ALA A 56 22.70 5.71 13.66
C ALA A 56 22.57 5.66 15.20
N ASP A 57 21.36 5.84 15.71
CA ASP A 57 21.01 5.79 17.13
C ASP A 57 20.15 4.56 17.46
N MET A 58 20.52 3.36 16.96
CA MET A 58 19.82 2.13 17.31
C MET A 58 19.67 2.00 18.82
N SER A 59 18.45 2.13 19.32
CA SER A 59 18.17 1.88 20.73
C SER A 59 18.42 0.40 21.04
N GLY A 60 18.90 0.07 22.23
CA GLY A 60 19.03 -1.33 22.63
C GLY A 60 17.73 -2.12 22.51
N ALA A 61 16.57 -1.46 22.49
CA ALA A 61 15.28 -2.06 22.25
C ALA A 61 15.11 -2.53 20.79
N GLN A 62 15.53 -1.73 19.82
CA GLN A 62 15.47 -2.08 18.41
C GLN A 62 16.39 -3.28 18.09
N GLU A 63 17.60 -3.30 18.60
CA GLU A 63 18.52 -4.44 18.42
C GLU A 63 17.94 -5.74 19.00
N ARG A 64 17.26 -5.69 20.13
CA ARG A 64 16.59 -6.87 20.71
C ARG A 64 15.45 -7.37 19.85
N VAL A 65 14.62 -6.44 19.32
CA VAL A 65 13.52 -6.79 18.39
C VAL A 65 14.06 -7.43 17.12
N ILE A 66 15.10 -6.86 16.50
CA ILE A 66 15.77 -7.45 15.33
C ILE A 66 16.30 -8.84 15.66
N SER A 67 16.98 -9.00 16.81
CA SER A 67 17.50 -10.29 17.24
C SER A 67 16.40 -11.33 17.44
N GLN A 68 15.26 -10.94 18.02
CA GLN A 68 14.11 -11.84 18.15
C GLN A 68 13.51 -12.19 16.79
N LEU A 69 13.36 -11.20 15.88
CA LEU A 69 12.84 -11.45 14.52
C LEU A 69 13.75 -12.44 13.77
N LEU A 70 15.06 -12.32 13.91
CA LEU A 70 16.01 -13.27 13.32
C LEU A 70 15.79 -14.70 13.85
N VAL A 71 15.57 -14.85 15.16
CA VAL A 71 15.28 -16.14 15.78
C VAL A 71 14.00 -16.76 15.23
N GLU A 72 12.93 -15.98 15.13
CA GLU A 72 11.64 -16.47 14.63
C GLU A 72 11.72 -16.84 13.13
N LEU A 73 12.37 -16.02 12.30
CA LEU A 73 12.57 -16.33 10.88
C LEU A 73 13.38 -17.60 10.67
N ASP A 74 14.45 -17.79 11.46
CA ASP A 74 15.25 -19.01 11.40
C ASP A 74 14.45 -20.27 11.84
N ALA A 75 13.53 -20.11 12.80
CA ALA A 75 12.69 -21.20 13.28
C ALA A 75 11.72 -21.71 12.20
N ILE A 76 11.15 -20.80 11.39
CA ILE A 76 10.17 -21.14 10.33
C ILE A 76 10.82 -21.44 8.98
N ARG A 77 12.12 -21.30 8.84
CA ARG A 77 12.87 -21.40 7.57
C ARG A 77 12.49 -22.59 6.69
N ASN A 78 12.17 -23.73 7.30
CA ASN A 78 11.82 -24.95 6.59
C ASN A 78 10.32 -25.29 6.68
N ASP A 79 9.51 -24.37 7.16
CA ASP A 79 8.05 -24.59 7.26
C ASP A 79 7.37 -24.06 5.98
N PRO A 80 6.88 -24.97 5.10
CA PRO A 80 6.22 -24.57 3.86
C PRO A 80 4.83 -23.96 4.08
N THR A 81 4.31 -23.98 5.31
CA THR A 81 2.98 -23.46 5.63
C THR A 81 3.02 -22.02 6.13
N MET A 82 4.21 -21.48 6.37
CA MET A 82 4.40 -20.08 6.80
C MET A 82 5.22 -19.30 5.78
N THR A 83 4.70 -18.16 5.35
CA THR A 83 5.41 -17.23 4.46
C THR A 83 5.48 -15.87 5.13
N VAL A 84 6.66 -15.25 5.09
CA VAL A 84 6.85 -13.90 5.62
C VAL A 84 7.19 -12.96 4.47
N ILE A 85 6.52 -11.82 4.43
CA ILE A 85 6.72 -10.75 3.44
C ILE A 85 6.98 -9.46 4.22
N GLY A 86 8.02 -8.73 3.85
CA GLY A 86 8.32 -7.39 4.35
C GLY A 86 8.14 -6.35 3.26
N GLU A 87 7.49 -5.25 3.57
CA GLU A 87 7.38 -4.08 2.69
C GLU A 87 8.20 -2.95 3.28
N THR A 88 8.97 -2.28 2.43
CA THR A 88 9.73 -1.06 2.77
C THR A 88 9.83 -0.14 1.55
N THR A 89 9.97 1.14 1.81
CA THR A 89 10.31 2.14 0.79
C THR A 89 11.81 2.41 0.71
N ASP A 90 12.62 1.83 1.62
CA ASP A 90 14.06 2.03 1.72
C ASP A 90 14.76 0.68 2.00
N SER A 91 14.97 -0.10 0.96
CA SER A 91 15.59 -1.43 1.05
C SER A 91 17.05 -1.37 1.50
N ASP A 92 17.77 -0.30 1.16
CA ASP A 92 19.17 -0.12 1.52
C ASP A 92 19.36 0.13 3.03
N ASN A 93 18.31 0.57 3.69
CA ASN A 93 18.29 0.83 5.14
C ASN A 93 17.84 -0.38 5.98
N ILE A 94 17.61 -1.53 5.38
CA ILE A 94 17.28 -2.76 6.13
C ILE A 94 18.54 -3.43 6.66
N ASP A 95 18.48 -3.92 7.91
CA ASP A 95 19.59 -4.69 8.52
C ASP A 95 19.97 -5.88 7.62
N PRO A 96 21.22 -5.95 7.14
CA PRO A 96 21.67 -6.98 6.22
C PRO A 96 21.50 -8.41 6.75
N ARG A 97 21.45 -8.60 8.07
CA ARG A 97 21.21 -9.90 8.68
C ARG A 97 19.84 -10.48 8.31
N LEU A 98 18.84 -9.62 8.09
CA LEU A 98 17.49 -10.03 7.69
C LEU A 98 17.39 -10.42 6.21
N LEU A 99 18.27 -9.89 5.36
CA LEU A 99 18.29 -10.15 3.91
C LEU A 99 19.08 -11.42 3.53
N GLN A 100 19.56 -12.18 4.52
CA GLN A 100 20.31 -13.41 4.28
C GLN A 100 19.39 -14.57 3.85
N SER A 101 20.00 -15.57 3.17
CA SER A 101 19.30 -16.78 2.73
C SER A 101 18.55 -17.47 3.87
N GLY A 102 17.30 -17.82 3.58
CA GLY A 102 16.37 -18.43 4.53
C GLY A 102 15.58 -17.44 5.39
N ARG A 103 15.66 -16.15 5.09
CA ARG A 103 14.91 -15.05 5.73
C ARG A 103 14.22 -14.24 4.64
N PHE A 104 14.43 -12.92 4.55
CA PHE A 104 13.98 -12.12 3.41
C PHE A 104 14.99 -12.21 2.26
N GLU A 105 15.14 -13.40 1.68
CA GLU A 105 16.18 -13.69 0.67
C GLU A 105 15.82 -13.21 -0.72
N GLU A 106 14.55 -13.02 -1.02
CA GLU A 106 14.06 -12.53 -2.29
C GLU A 106 13.61 -11.07 -2.15
N THR A 107 14.11 -10.20 -3.01
CA THR A 107 13.69 -8.81 -3.09
C THR A 107 12.95 -8.57 -4.39
N LEU A 108 11.73 -8.07 -4.29
CA LEU A 108 10.92 -7.64 -5.43
C LEU A 108 10.81 -6.12 -5.41
N GLU A 109 11.43 -5.47 -6.39
CA GLU A 109 11.27 -4.05 -6.60
C GLU A 109 9.96 -3.78 -7.35
N ILE A 110 9.17 -2.83 -6.83
CA ILE A 110 7.92 -2.39 -7.45
C ILE A 110 8.14 -0.97 -7.98
N ASP A 111 8.41 -0.87 -9.26
CA ASP A 111 8.58 0.40 -9.95
C ASP A 111 7.27 1.20 -10.06
N THR A 112 7.42 2.50 -10.38
CA THR A 112 6.27 3.31 -10.79
C THR A 112 5.63 2.71 -12.05
N PRO A 113 4.28 2.68 -12.12
CA PRO A 113 3.59 2.04 -13.23
C PRO A 113 3.82 2.79 -14.55
N ASP A 114 4.08 2.06 -15.63
CA ASP A 114 4.04 2.58 -16.99
C ASP A 114 2.62 3.01 -17.40
N GLY A 115 2.45 3.60 -18.58
CA GLY A 115 1.16 4.08 -19.06
C GLY A 115 0.07 2.99 -19.09
N ARG A 116 0.44 1.71 -19.38
CA ARG A 116 -0.48 0.58 -19.34
C ARG A 116 -0.85 0.19 -17.91
N GLY A 117 0.13 0.21 -17.03
CA GLY A 117 -0.04 -0.03 -15.59
C GLY A 117 -0.97 1.00 -14.97
N ARG A 118 -0.76 2.30 -15.24
CA ARG A 118 -1.62 3.39 -14.78
C ARG A 118 -3.06 3.23 -15.24
N ARG A 119 -3.26 2.92 -16.51
CA ARG A 119 -4.60 2.64 -17.04
C ARG A 119 -5.26 1.49 -16.29
N ARG A 120 -4.54 0.37 -16.09
CA ARG A 120 -5.07 -0.81 -15.39
C ARG A 120 -5.43 -0.50 -13.93
N ILE A 121 -4.61 0.29 -13.25
CA ILE A 121 -4.90 0.76 -11.89
C ILE A 121 -6.19 1.58 -11.87
N LEU A 122 -6.37 2.53 -12.79
CA LEU A 122 -7.60 3.31 -12.88
C LEU A 122 -8.83 2.46 -13.16
N GLU A 123 -8.73 1.48 -14.08
CA GLU A 123 -9.81 0.54 -14.36
C GLU A 123 -10.27 -0.19 -13.10
N VAL A 124 -9.32 -0.60 -12.24
CA VAL A 124 -9.62 -1.24 -10.96
C VAL A 124 -10.25 -0.26 -9.97
N LEU A 125 -9.69 0.94 -9.84
CA LEU A 125 -10.15 1.95 -8.88
C LEU A 125 -11.53 2.54 -9.24
N THR A 126 -11.92 2.46 -10.51
CA THR A 126 -13.20 3.01 -11.00
C THR A 126 -14.26 1.94 -11.29
N LYS A 127 -13.93 0.65 -11.10
CA LYS A 127 -14.80 -0.48 -11.46
C LYS A 127 -16.24 -0.36 -10.93
N ASP A 128 -16.37 0.09 -9.67
CA ASP A 128 -17.66 0.20 -8.98
C ASP A 128 -18.09 1.68 -8.83
N LYS A 129 -17.59 2.57 -9.69
CA LYS A 129 -17.91 3.99 -9.66
C LYS A 129 -18.68 4.41 -10.91
N PRO A 130 -19.61 5.35 -10.79
CA PRO A 130 -20.40 5.87 -11.91
C PRO A 130 -19.54 6.83 -12.76
N VAL A 131 -18.74 6.28 -13.64
CA VAL A 131 -17.89 7.03 -14.56
C VAL A 131 -18.67 7.29 -15.85
N GLU A 132 -18.45 8.46 -16.46
CA GLU A 132 -19.07 8.87 -17.73
C GLU A 132 -18.94 7.81 -18.82
N GLU A 133 -20.04 7.46 -19.45
CA GLU A 133 -20.11 6.42 -20.47
C GLU A 133 -19.26 6.80 -21.70
N GLY A 134 -18.40 5.88 -22.13
CA GLY A 134 -17.49 6.10 -23.26
C GLY A 134 -16.22 6.88 -22.94
N MET A 135 -15.98 7.29 -21.69
CA MET A 135 -14.74 7.94 -21.31
C MET A 135 -13.56 6.95 -21.37
N SER A 136 -12.50 7.34 -22.08
CA SER A 136 -11.25 6.59 -22.11
C SER A 136 -10.37 6.97 -20.92
N LEU A 137 -10.30 6.10 -19.91
CA LEU A 137 -9.40 6.29 -18.75
C LEU A 137 -7.93 6.36 -19.17
N GLY A 138 -7.56 5.69 -20.27
CA GLY A 138 -6.20 5.77 -20.84
C GLY A 138 -5.84 7.18 -21.28
N GLU A 139 -6.77 7.93 -21.88
CA GLU A 139 -6.52 9.32 -22.29
C GLU A 139 -6.34 10.28 -21.12
N VAL A 140 -6.92 9.96 -19.97
CA VAL A 140 -6.79 10.77 -18.76
C VAL A 140 -5.38 10.65 -18.15
N VAL A 141 -4.78 9.46 -18.20
CA VAL A 141 -3.55 9.14 -17.43
C VAL A 141 -2.36 8.68 -18.25
N ALA A 142 -2.53 8.48 -19.53
CA ALA A 142 -1.46 8.09 -20.45
C ALA A 142 -1.62 8.86 -21.76
N PRO A 143 -1.35 10.18 -21.79
CA PRO A 143 -1.17 10.86 -23.05
C PRO A 143 -0.03 10.16 -23.79
N ASP A 144 -0.27 9.79 -25.05
CA ASP A 144 0.77 9.20 -25.89
C ASP A 144 1.86 10.24 -26.15
N GLY A 145 3.08 10.05 -25.60
CA GLY A 145 4.22 10.91 -25.91
C GLY A 145 5.34 10.87 -24.86
N ASP A 146 6.51 11.34 -25.26
CA ASP A 146 7.72 11.42 -24.43
C ASP A 146 7.61 12.46 -23.29
N ASP A 147 6.63 13.38 -23.36
CA ASP A 147 6.33 14.40 -22.34
C ASP A 147 5.13 14.00 -21.47
N ASP A 148 5.14 12.77 -20.94
CA ASP A 148 4.08 12.29 -20.03
C ASP A 148 4.23 12.96 -18.64
N PRO A 149 3.41 13.98 -18.31
CA PRO A 149 3.48 14.64 -17.00
C PRO A 149 3.14 13.69 -15.84
N MET A 150 2.61 12.52 -16.14
CA MET A 150 2.27 11.47 -15.18
C MET A 150 3.30 10.34 -15.13
N GLY A 151 4.44 10.46 -15.80
CA GLY A 151 5.48 9.43 -15.89
C GLY A 151 5.99 8.94 -14.52
N THR A 152 5.90 9.80 -13.50
CA THR A 152 6.29 9.49 -12.11
C THR A 152 5.10 9.15 -11.20
N ALA A 153 3.86 9.13 -11.73
CA ALA A 153 2.68 8.89 -10.92
C ALA A 153 2.68 7.48 -10.33
N THR A 154 2.54 7.41 -9.02
CA THR A 154 2.40 6.18 -8.24
C THR A 154 0.95 5.68 -8.24
N GLY A 155 0.73 4.45 -7.75
CA GLY A 155 -0.62 3.93 -7.49
C GLY A 155 -1.40 4.80 -6.50
N GLY A 156 -0.73 5.37 -5.49
CA GLY A 156 -1.31 6.29 -4.52
C GLY A 156 -1.78 7.61 -5.13
N ASP A 157 -1.00 8.16 -6.09
CA ASP A 157 -1.41 9.38 -6.82
C ASP A 157 -2.66 9.13 -7.67
N LEU A 158 -2.74 7.97 -8.34
CA LEU A 158 -3.91 7.59 -9.11
C LEU A 158 -5.15 7.40 -8.22
N GLU A 159 -4.99 6.82 -7.03
CA GLU A 159 -6.05 6.72 -6.04
C GLU A 159 -6.51 8.11 -5.57
N ALA A 160 -5.58 9.02 -5.32
CA ALA A 160 -5.88 10.41 -4.95
C ALA A 160 -6.66 11.13 -6.06
N ILE A 161 -6.30 10.92 -7.34
CA ILE A 161 -7.02 11.48 -8.48
C ILE A 161 -8.46 10.97 -8.51
N VAL A 162 -8.67 9.65 -8.45
CA VAL A 162 -10.01 9.06 -8.46
C VAL A 162 -10.86 9.56 -7.29
N ARG A 163 -10.27 9.63 -6.09
CA ARG A 163 -10.95 10.16 -4.90
C ARG A 163 -11.33 11.63 -5.06
N ASN A 164 -10.43 12.48 -5.54
CA ASN A 164 -10.69 13.90 -5.74
C ASN A 164 -11.74 14.14 -6.84
N ALA A 165 -11.68 13.40 -7.94
CA ALA A 165 -12.69 13.45 -9.00
C ALA A 165 -14.07 13.05 -8.48
N SER A 166 -14.16 11.96 -7.71
CA SER A 166 -15.41 11.51 -7.08
C SER A 166 -15.97 12.56 -6.12
N LEU A 167 -15.13 13.14 -5.27
CA LEU A 167 -15.55 14.19 -4.33
C LEU A 167 -15.99 15.46 -5.04
N LYS A 168 -15.38 15.82 -6.17
CA LYS A 168 -15.80 16.98 -6.97
C LYS A 168 -17.18 16.73 -7.56
N ALA A 169 -17.41 15.58 -8.19
CA ALA A 169 -18.71 15.19 -8.75
C ALA A 169 -19.84 15.24 -7.69
N ILE A 170 -19.61 14.68 -6.51
CA ILE A 170 -20.55 14.73 -5.39
C ILE A 170 -20.85 16.17 -4.95
N ARG A 171 -19.83 17.01 -4.83
CA ARG A 171 -20.00 18.40 -4.42
C ARG A 171 -20.75 19.25 -5.45
N GLU A 172 -20.54 19.01 -6.72
CA GLU A 172 -21.23 19.70 -7.78
C GLU A 172 -22.71 19.27 -7.83
N HIS A 173 -22.99 17.98 -7.72
CA HIS A 173 -24.35 17.45 -7.61
C HIS A 173 -25.08 18.04 -6.39
N ALA A 174 -24.47 18.02 -5.22
CA ALA A 174 -25.05 18.57 -3.99
C ALA A 174 -25.34 20.08 -4.08
N LYS A 175 -24.56 20.83 -4.90
CA LYS A 175 -24.83 22.25 -5.13
C LYS A 175 -25.97 22.48 -6.13
N SER A 176 -26.13 21.61 -7.14
CA SER A 176 -27.19 21.76 -8.14
C SER A 176 -28.56 21.37 -7.58
N GLU A 177 -28.62 20.27 -6.85
CA GLU A 177 -29.90 19.68 -6.34
C GLU A 177 -30.33 20.21 -4.97
N GLY A 178 -29.39 20.80 -4.20
CA GLY A 178 -29.73 21.40 -2.89
C GLY A 178 -30.27 20.39 -1.88
N GLN A 179 -31.54 20.53 -1.47
CA GLN A 179 -32.16 19.65 -0.49
C GLN A 179 -32.53 18.26 -1.04
N ASP A 180 -32.63 18.13 -2.36
CA ASP A 180 -33.05 16.90 -3.05
C ASP A 180 -31.83 16.04 -3.47
N ALA A 181 -30.61 16.48 -3.13
CA ALA A 181 -29.34 15.82 -3.54
C ALA A 181 -29.23 14.36 -3.11
N ASP A 182 -29.82 13.99 -1.96
CA ASP A 182 -29.80 12.60 -1.47
C ASP A 182 -30.76 11.70 -2.27
N GLU A 183 -31.86 12.25 -2.79
CA GLU A 183 -32.84 11.50 -3.59
C GLU A 183 -32.35 11.26 -5.02
N SER A 184 -31.46 12.12 -5.54
CA SER A 184 -30.85 12.04 -6.86
C SER A 184 -29.40 11.54 -6.85
N ALA A 185 -28.93 10.94 -5.75
CA ALA A 185 -27.55 10.46 -5.62
C ALA A 185 -27.14 9.44 -6.71
N ASP A 186 -28.09 8.68 -7.25
CA ASP A 186 -27.86 7.73 -8.35
C ASP A 186 -27.58 8.42 -9.70
N GLU A 187 -27.80 9.73 -9.80
CA GLU A 187 -27.54 10.54 -11.00
C GLU A 187 -26.10 11.11 -11.02
N ILE A 188 -25.33 10.92 -9.95
CA ILE A 188 -23.95 11.38 -9.89
C ILE A 188 -23.11 10.63 -10.93
N VAL A 189 -22.45 11.39 -11.81
CA VAL A 189 -21.53 10.85 -12.81
C VAL A 189 -20.18 11.55 -12.70
N ILE A 190 -19.12 10.76 -12.67
CA ILE A 190 -17.74 11.26 -12.64
C ILE A 190 -17.31 11.49 -14.08
N SER A 191 -17.31 12.76 -14.51
CA SER A 191 -16.97 13.16 -15.88
C SER A 191 -15.45 13.28 -16.09
N ARG A 192 -15.06 13.40 -17.36
CA ARG A 192 -13.66 13.68 -17.74
C ARG A 192 -13.12 14.95 -17.07
N GLU A 193 -13.91 16.00 -17.00
CA GLU A 193 -13.52 17.29 -16.38
C GLU A 193 -13.17 17.12 -14.90
N HIS A 194 -13.90 16.24 -14.18
CA HIS A 194 -13.60 15.95 -12.79
C HIS A 194 -12.23 15.28 -12.63
N PHE A 195 -11.85 14.40 -13.55
CA PHE A 195 -10.55 13.75 -13.55
C PHE A 195 -9.41 14.72 -13.92
N GLU A 196 -9.60 15.58 -14.90
CA GLU A 196 -8.61 16.58 -15.33
C GLU A 196 -8.29 17.56 -14.20
N ASP A 197 -9.31 18.12 -13.54
CA ASP A 197 -9.15 18.98 -12.37
C ASP A 197 -8.48 18.25 -11.19
N ALA A 198 -8.85 17.00 -10.96
CA ALA A 198 -8.25 16.19 -9.91
C ALA A 198 -6.76 15.93 -10.18
N LYS A 199 -6.40 15.67 -11.43
CA LYS A 199 -5.02 15.51 -11.88
C LYS A 199 -4.20 16.76 -11.64
N GLU A 200 -4.68 17.93 -12.08
CA GLU A 200 -4.00 19.21 -11.84
C GLU A 200 -3.74 19.44 -10.35
N ARG A 201 -4.71 19.15 -9.49
CA ARG A 201 -4.56 19.33 -8.03
C ARG A 201 -3.52 18.41 -7.41
N VAL A 202 -3.47 17.15 -7.83
CA VAL A 202 -2.51 16.19 -7.30
C VAL A 202 -1.10 16.58 -7.70
N PHE A 203 -0.88 16.96 -8.97
CA PHE A 203 0.46 17.28 -9.45
C PHE A 203 0.92 18.70 -9.11
N SER A 204 0.02 19.68 -9.01
CA SER A 204 0.39 21.02 -8.54
C SER A 204 0.76 21.07 -7.05
N SER A 205 0.46 20.04 -6.29
CA SER A 205 0.86 19.92 -4.88
C SER A 205 2.23 19.28 -4.69
N LEU A 206 2.86 18.80 -5.77
CA LEU A 206 4.18 18.15 -5.77
C LEU A 206 5.32 19.10 -6.21
N GLU A 207 5.01 20.31 -6.68
CA GLU A 207 5.96 21.41 -6.90
C GLU A 207 6.14 22.27 -5.63
#